data_32848c6d79eb3d486f42e0b8cfbd049e
#
_entry.id   32848c6d79eb3d486f42e0b8cfbd049e
#
_cell.length_a   1.000
_cell.length_b   1.000
_cell.length_c   1.000
_cell.angle_alpha   90.00
_cell.angle_beta   90.00
_cell.angle_gamma   90.00
#
_symmetry.space_group_name_H-M   'P 1'
#
loop_
_entity.id
_entity.type
_entity.pdbx_description
1 polymer ?
#
loop_
_entity_poly.entity_id
_entity_poly.type
_entity_poly.pdbx_seq_one_letter_code
_entity_poly.pdbx_strand_id
1 'polypeptide(L)'
;MLFPERGVHASWSFFLLVLLAAVISPVEIVVSVLLAAVLHECGHLLALRAFHVPIEGLRLSALGAVLYARGAWRLSYGRELIVTLAGCGMNLVCGFVTAAFALRISWVEGFVFAGAHILLAVFNLLPIPPLDGSRALYLFVTFLFGP
;
A
#
# COMPACT_ATOMS: atom_id res chain seq x y z
N MET A 1 17.46 12.53 15.96
CA MET A 1 16.55 11.46 15.47
C MET A 1 15.30 11.51 16.30
N LEU A 2 14.23 12.11 15.80
CA LEU A 2 12.93 12.13 16.49
C LEU A 2 12.32 10.73 16.36
N PHE A 3 12.16 10.03 17.48
CA PHE A 3 11.42 8.77 17.50
C PHE A 3 10.00 9.05 17.00
N PRO A 4 9.45 8.24 16.09
CA PRO A 4 8.08 8.42 15.65
C PRO A 4 7.16 8.26 16.88
N GLU A 5 6.29 9.24 17.09
CA GLU A 5 5.26 9.14 18.10
C GLU A 5 4.40 7.91 17.80
N ARG A 6 4.09 7.12 18.83
CA ARG A 6 3.25 5.93 18.68
C ARG A 6 1.86 6.36 18.21
N GLY A 7 1.38 5.74 17.12
CA GLY A 7 0.04 6.02 16.61
C GLY A 7 -0.02 6.28 15.12
N VAL A 8 -1.17 6.81 14.68
CA VAL A 8 -1.41 7.20 13.30
C VAL A 8 -1.29 8.72 13.20
N HIS A 9 -0.39 9.18 12.37
CA HIS A 9 -0.15 10.61 12.12
C HIS A 9 -0.38 10.94 10.65
N ALA A 10 -1.26 11.90 10.38
CA ALA A 10 -1.49 12.43 9.04
C ALA A 10 -0.84 13.81 8.92
N SER A 11 -0.01 14.00 7.90
CA SER A 11 0.61 15.29 7.61
C SER A 11 -0.38 16.23 6.87
N TRP A 12 -0.15 17.52 6.96
CA TRP A 12 -0.93 18.50 6.20
C TRP A 12 -0.90 18.26 4.69
N SER A 13 0.20 17.75 4.16
CA SER A 13 0.33 17.41 2.74
C SER A 13 -0.63 16.30 2.31
N PHE A 14 -0.98 15.35 3.20
CA PHE A 14 -2.00 14.34 2.93
C PHE A 14 -3.38 14.98 2.75
N PHE A 15 -3.79 15.84 3.68
CA PHE A 15 -5.09 16.52 3.58
C PHE A 15 -5.19 17.43 2.36
N LEU A 16 -4.10 18.14 2.02
CA LEU A 16 -4.04 18.97 0.83
C LEU A 16 -4.19 18.14 -0.44
N LEU A 17 -3.54 16.98 -0.53
CA LEU A 17 -3.67 16.07 -1.66
C LEU A 17 -5.09 15.54 -1.81
N VAL A 18 -5.71 15.10 -0.70
CA VAL A 18 -7.09 14.61 -0.71
C VAL A 18 -8.07 15.73 -1.11
N LEU A 19 -7.88 16.94 -0.60
CA LEU A 19 -8.71 18.09 -0.97
C LEU A 19 -8.58 18.41 -2.47
N LEU A 20 -7.35 18.45 -2.97
CA LEU A 20 -7.08 18.70 -4.40
C LEU A 20 -7.74 17.62 -5.26
N ALA A 21 -7.58 16.35 -4.89
CA ALA A 21 -8.21 15.24 -5.58
C ALA A 21 -9.76 15.37 -5.59
N ALA A 22 -10.34 15.77 -4.46
CA ALA A 22 -11.79 15.96 -4.33
C ALA A 22 -12.34 17.13 -5.17
N VAL A 23 -11.50 18.12 -5.48
CA VAL A 23 -11.89 19.25 -6.35
C VAL A 23 -11.85 18.88 -7.82
N ILE A 24 -10.86 18.06 -8.23
CA ILE A 24 -10.64 17.75 -9.67
C ILE A 24 -11.21 16.41 -10.12
N SER A 25 -11.63 15.54 -9.22
CA SER A 25 -12.11 14.19 -9.54
C SER A 25 -13.49 13.92 -8.92
N PRO A 26 -14.33 13.10 -9.57
CA PRO A 26 -15.55 12.60 -8.96
C PRO A 26 -15.32 11.93 -7.60
N VAL A 27 -16.22 12.12 -6.67
CA VAL A 27 -16.10 11.62 -5.30
C VAL A 27 -15.95 10.10 -5.24
N GLU A 28 -16.58 9.37 -6.15
CA GLU A 28 -16.48 7.91 -6.26
C GLU A 28 -15.05 7.45 -6.55
N ILE A 29 -14.32 8.18 -7.39
CA ILE A 29 -12.91 7.90 -7.70
C ILE A 29 -12.05 8.17 -6.47
N VAL A 30 -12.25 9.31 -5.82
CA VAL A 30 -11.46 9.69 -4.62
C VAL A 30 -11.67 8.67 -3.52
N VAL A 31 -12.91 8.29 -3.23
CA VAL A 31 -13.23 7.28 -2.21
C VAL A 31 -12.63 5.92 -2.58
N SER A 32 -12.74 5.50 -3.85
CA SER A 32 -12.17 4.23 -4.32
C SER A 32 -10.66 4.18 -4.15
N VAL A 33 -9.94 5.25 -4.50
CA VAL A 33 -8.49 5.34 -4.34
C VAL A 33 -8.08 5.35 -2.87
N LEU A 34 -8.79 6.09 -2.01
CA LEU A 34 -8.51 6.12 -0.58
C LEU A 34 -8.74 4.75 0.07
N LEU A 35 -9.83 4.05 -0.28
CA LEU A 35 -10.08 2.69 0.20
C LEU A 35 -9.02 1.70 -0.30
N ALA A 36 -8.63 1.82 -1.57
CA ALA A 36 -7.55 1.01 -2.13
C ALA A 36 -6.23 1.25 -1.39
N ALA A 37 -5.90 2.49 -1.04
CA ALA A 37 -4.71 2.82 -0.25
C ALA A 37 -4.79 2.25 1.17
N VAL A 38 -5.93 2.35 1.85
CA VAL A 38 -6.12 1.77 3.18
C VAL A 38 -5.95 0.25 3.15
N LEU A 39 -6.56 -0.44 2.18
CA LEU A 39 -6.44 -1.89 2.04
C LEU A 39 -5.02 -2.33 1.65
N HIS A 40 -4.30 -1.53 0.88
CA HIS A 40 -2.88 -1.71 0.61
C HIS A 40 -2.07 -1.73 1.90
N GLU A 41 -2.21 -0.72 2.75
CA GLU A 41 -1.52 -0.65 4.04
C GLU A 41 -1.93 -1.80 4.98
N CYS A 42 -3.22 -2.20 4.93
CA CYS A 42 -3.68 -3.38 5.67
C CYS A 42 -2.95 -4.66 5.23
N GLY A 43 -2.60 -4.80 3.95
CA GLY A 43 -1.80 -5.92 3.46
C GLY A 43 -0.43 -6.00 4.15
N HIS A 44 0.30 -4.87 4.20
CA HIS A 44 1.58 -4.78 4.92
C HIS A 44 1.44 -5.06 6.41
N LEU A 45 0.41 -4.47 7.05
CA LEU A 45 0.12 -4.68 8.47
C LEU A 45 -0.15 -6.14 8.80
N LEU A 46 -0.93 -6.84 7.98
CA LEU A 46 -1.23 -8.26 8.17
C LEU A 46 0.02 -9.11 8.04
N ALA A 47 0.86 -8.85 7.05
CA ALA A 47 2.12 -9.57 6.85
C ALA A 47 3.10 -9.34 8.02
N LEU A 48 3.26 -8.09 8.50
CA LEU A 48 4.08 -7.77 9.66
C LEU A 48 3.58 -8.47 10.92
N ARG A 49 2.25 -8.49 11.15
CA ARG A 49 1.64 -9.22 12.27
C ARG A 49 1.87 -10.73 12.18
N ALA A 50 1.73 -11.31 10.97
CA ALA A 50 1.98 -12.74 10.75
C ALA A 50 3.42 -13.14 11.09
N PHE A 51 4.38 -12.23 10.89
CA PHE A 51 5.78 -12.42 11.28
C PHE A 51 6.12 -11.90 12.68
N HIS A 52 5.11 -11.53 13.49
CA HIS A 52 5.27 -11.05 14.87
C HIS A 52 6.16 -9.80 14.98
N VAL A 53 6.18 -8.94 13.96
CA VAL A 53 6.93 -7.69 13.98
C VAL A 53 6.06 -6.61 14.64
N PRO A 54 6.52 -6.01 15.74
CA PRO A 54 5.77 -4.98 16.43
C PRO A 54 5.71 -3.68 15.62
N ILE A 55 4.48 -3.17 15.45
CA ILE A 55 4.19 -1.94 14.73
C ILE A 55 4.21 -0.79 15.73
N GLU A 56 4.97 0.27 15.45
CA GLU A 56 5.12 1.45 16.32
C GLU A 56 4.22 2.59 15.87
N GLY A 57 4.01 2.76 14.56
CA GLY A 57 3.19 3.84 14.05
C GLY A 57 2.99 3.81 12.54
N LEU A 58 2.08 4.64 12.08
CA LEU A 58 1.75 4.87 10.67
C LEU A 58 1.76 6.38 10.40
N ARG A 59 2.52 6.81 9.42
CA ARG A 59 2.53 8.21 8.97
C ARG A 59 1.97 8.31 7.56
N LEU A 60 0.93 9.11 7.39
CA LEU A 60 0.32 9.44 6.10
C LEU A 60 0.88 10.76 5.57
N SER A 61 1.27 10.79 4.31
CA SER A 61 1.75 11.99 3.63
C SER A 61 1.27 12.02 2.17
N ALA A 62 1.51 13.11 1.44
CA ALA A 62 1.21 13.20 0.01
C ALA A 62 1.99 12.18 -0.83
N LEU A 63 3.13 11.69 -0.35
CA LEU A 63 3.96 10.69 -1.02
C LEU A 63 3.56 9.24 -0.68
N GLY A 64 2.50 9.05 0.10
CA GLY A 64 2.02 7.75 0.55
C GLY A 64 2.08 7.57 2.06
N ALA A 65 1.94 6.32 2.50
CA ALA A 65 2.01 5.94 3.90
C ALA A 65 3.38 5.33 4.23
N VAL A 66 3.84 5.55 5.45
CA VAL A 66 5.08 4.97 5.98
C VAL A 66 4.76 4.26 7.28
N LEU A 67 4.93 2.94 7.28
CA LEU A 67 4.81 2.08 8.45
C LEU A 67 6.12 2.04 9.22
N TYR A 68 6.05 2.37 10.51
CA TYR A 68 7.18 2.22 11.44
C TYR A 68 7.04 0.90 12.17
N ALA A 69 7.94 -0.04 11.87
CA ALA A 69 7.94 -1.39 12.44
C ALA A 69 9.28 -1.67 13.13
N ARG A 70 9.24 -1.94 14.45
CA ARG A 70 10.45 -2.18 15.24
C ARG A 70 11.06 -3.53 14.91
N GLY A 71 12.32 -3.53 14.50
CA GLY A 71 13.05 -4.77 14.22
C GLY A 71 12.69 -5.41 12.87
N ALA A 72 12.03 -4.71 11.96
CA ALA A 72 11.80 -5.18 10.60
C ALA A 72 13.10 -5.57 9.88
N TRP A 73 14.22 -4.92 10.21
CA TRP A 73 15.56 -5.24 9.70
C TRP A 73 16.09 -6.63 10.11
N ARG A 74 15.42 -7.31 11.07
CA ARG A 74 15.76 -8.69 11.48
C ARG A 74 15.04 -9.75 10.65
N LEU A 75 14.13 -9.36 9.76
CA LEU A 75 13.47 -10.28 8.88
C LEU A 75 14.47 -10.87 7.89
N SER A 76 14.31 -12.16 7.58
CA SER A 76 15.03 -12.76 6.44
C SER A 76 14.56 -12.13 5.12
N TYR A 77 15.41 -12.15 4.10
CA TYR A 77 15.10 -11.59 2.78
C TYR A 77 13.73 -12.03 2.24
N GLY A 78 13.41 -13.34 2.36
CA GLY A 78 12.13 -13.85 1.89
C GLY A 78 10.93 -13.30 2.67
N ARG A 79 11.03 -13.17 4.00
CA ARG A 79 9.96 -12.59 4.82
C ARG A 79 9.80 -11.10 4.55
N GLU A 80 10.90 -10.39 4.38
CA GLU A 80 10.88 -8.97 4.03
C GLU A 80 10.24 -8.75 2.65
N LEU A 81 10.54 -9.61 1.66
CA LEU A 81 9.92 -9.57 0.35
C LEU A 81 8.41 -9.82 0.41
N ILE A 82 7.96 -10.80 1.23
CA ILE A 82 6.53 -11.05 1.46
C ILE A 82 5.86 -9.81 2.06
N VAL A 83 6.46 -9.19 3.08
CA VAL A 83 5.92 -7.95 3.68
C VAL A 83 5.83 -6.85 2.63
N THR A 84 6.89 -6.64 1.85
CA THR A 84 6.95 -5.60 0.81
C THR A 84 5.89 -5.80 -0.28
N LEU A 85 5.62 -7.03 -0.68
CA LEU A 85 4.64 -7.32 -1.75
C LEU A 85 3.21 -7.50 -1.22
N ALA A 86 3.01 -7.59 0.09
CA ALA A 86 1.71 -7.88 0.69
C ALA A 86 0.65 -6.79 0.39
N GLY A 87 1.05 -5.51 0.35
CA GLY A 87 0.16 -4.41 -0.02
C GLY A 87 -0.34 -4.53 -1.46
N CYS A 88 0.58 -4.73 -2.40
CA CYS A 88 0.24 -4.95 -3.81
C CYS A 88 -0.61 -6.22 -3.98
N GLY A 89 -0.27 -7.30 -3.29
CA GLY A 89 -1.03 -8.55 -3.30
C GLY A 89 -2.46 -8.36 -2.80
N MET A 90 -2.66 -7.64 -1.70
CA MET A 90 -3.98 -7.30 -1.18
C MET A 90 -4.81 -6.54 -2.23
N ASN A 91 -4.22 -5.53 -2.86
CA ASN A 91 -4.90 -4.76 -3.88
C ASN A 91 -5.25 -5.59 -5.12
N LEU A 92 -4.37 -6.45 -5.60
CA LEU A 92 -4.67 -7.32 -6.73
C LEU A 92 -5.83 -8.26 -6.40
N VAL A 93 -5.83 -8.89 -5.22
CA VAL A 93 -6.93 -9.76 -4.79
C VAL A 93 -8.25 -8.98 -4.71
N CYS A 94 -8.28 -7.82 -4.04
CA CYS A 94 -9.46 -6.98 -3.94
C CYS A 94 -9.96 -6.53 -5.32
N GLY A 95 -9.05 -6.09 -6.19
CA GLY A 95 -9.38 -5.63 -7.54
C GLY A 95 -10.00 -6.73 -8.39
N PHE A 96 -9.37 -7.91 -8.45
CA PHE A 96 -9.90 -9.02 -9.26
C PHE A 96 -11.20 -9.59 -8.72
N VAL A 97 -11.33 -9.73 -7.38
CA VAL A 97 -12.59 -10.21 -6.76
C VAL A 97 -13.72 -9.23 -7.03
N THR A 98 -13.47 -7.92 -6.86
CA THR A 98 -14.49 -6.90 -7.13
C THR A 98 -14.86 -6.84 -8.61
N ALA A 99 -13.87 -6.93 -9.51
CA ALA A 99 -14.13 -6.95 -10.95
C ALA A 99 -14.99 -8.17 -11.36
N ALA A 100 -14.66 -9.35 -10.84
CA ALA A 100 -15.44 -10.57 -11.12
C ALA A 100 -16.88 -10.45 -10.60
N PHE A 101 -17.08 -9.86 -9.42
CA PHE A 101 -18.41 -9.62 -8.87
C PHE A 101 -19.17 -8.57 -9.67
N ALA A 102 -18.54 -7.44 -10.02
CA ALA A 102 -19.12 -6.37 -10.81
C ALA A 102 -19.59 -6.85 -12.19
N LEU A 103 -18.83 -7.76 -12.83
CA LEU A 103 -19.23 -8.41 -14.09
C LEU A 103 -20.52 -9.24 -13.93
N ARG A 104 -20.68 -9.92 -12.79
CA ARG A 104 -21.86 -10.78 -12.55
C ARG A 104 -23.16 -10.02 -12.38
N ILE A 105 -23.10 -8.83 -11.77
CA ILE A 105 -24.28 -8.03 -11.41
C ILE A 105 -24.37 -6.72 -12.22
N SER A 106 -23.51 -6.53 -13.22
CA SER A 106 -23.44 -5.30 -14.03
C SER A 106 -23.26 -4.02 -13.20
N TRP A 107 -22.45 -4.08 -12.15
CA TRP A 107 -22.20 -2.97 -11.22
C TRP A 107 -21.06 -2.07 -11.72
N VAL A 108 -21.43 -0.93 -12.31
CA VAL A 108 -20.48 0.00 -12.98
C VAL A 108 -19.50 0.61 -11.96
N GLU A 109 -19.98 1.06 -10.79
CA GLU A 109 -19.11 1.65 -9.75
C GLU A 109 -18.11 0.63 -9.19
N GLY A 110 -18.46 -0.65 -9.21
CA GLY A 110 -17.57 -1.76 -8.86
C GLY A 110 -16.35 -1.85 -9.78
N PHE A 111 -16.47 -1.50 -11.06
CA PHE A 111 -15.32 -1.44 -11.97
C PHE A 111 -14.42 -0.26 -11.66
N VAL A 112 -14.95 0.89 -11.20
CA VAL A 112 -14.13 2.02 -10.74
C VAL A 112 -13.31 1.62 -9.53
N PHE A 113 -13.94 0.98 -8.55
CA PHE A 113 -13.28 0.48 -7.36
C PHE A 113 -12.20 -0.58 -7.70
N ALA A 114 -12.55 -1.57 -8.53
CA ALA A 114 -11.59 -2.60 -8.99
C ALA A 114 -10.41 -1.98 -9.75
N GLY A 115 -10.69 -1.02 -10.62
CA GLY A 115 -9.68 -0.28 -11.37
C GLY A 115 -8.72 0.49 -10.46
N ALA A 116 -9.23 1.16 -9.42
CA ALA A 116 -8.41 1.85 -8.43
C ALA A 116 -7.44 0.89 -7.72
N HIS A 117 -7.91 -0.29 -7.32
CA HIS A 117 -7.09 -1.32 -6.69
C HIS A 117 -5.99 -1.85 -7.61
N ILE A 118 -6.35 -2.22 -8.83
CA ILE A 118 -5.40 -2.78 -9.81
C ILE A 118 -4.35 -1.72 -10.18
N LEU A 119 -4.80 -0.49 -10.45
CA LEU A 119 -3.91 0.61 -10.81
C LEU A 119 -2.93 0.93 -9.68
N LEU A 120 -3.42 1.00 -8.43
CA LEU A 120 -2.57 1.25 -7.27
C LEU A 120 -1.55 0.13 -7.06
N ALA A 121 -1.93 -1.14 -7.26
CA ALA A 121 -1.00 -2.27 -7.17
C ALA A 121 0.09 -2.18 -8.25
N VAL A 122 -0.28 -1.93 -9.51
CA VAL A 122 0.67 -1.79 -10.62
C VAL A 122 1.61 -0.60 -10.37
N PHE A 123 1.07 0.53 -9.92
CA PHE A 123 1.86 1.72 -9.60
C PHE A 123 2.88 1.43 -8.49
N ASN A 124 2.47 0.78 -7.40
CA ASN A 124 3.38 0.44 -6.30
C ASN A 124 4.40 -0.63 -6.66
N LEU A 125 4.19 -1.43 -7.71
CA LEU A 125 5.17 -2.39 -8.23
C LEU A 125 6.25 -1.76 -9.13
N LEU A 126 6.14 -0.47 -9.48
CA LEU A 126 7.19 0.21 -10.24
C LEU A 126 8.50 0.26 -9.44
N PRO A 127 9.65 0.01 -10.10
CA PRO A 127 10.96 0.02 -9.44
C PRO A 127 11.48 1.44 -9.20
N ILE A 128 10.64 2.32 -8.63
CA ILE A 128 10.93 3.73 -8.38
C ILE A 128 10.78 4.03 -6.88
N PRO A 129 11.83 4.50 -6.18
CA PRO A 129 11.67 4.93 -4.78
C PRO A 129 10.66 6.07 -4.64
N PRO A 130 9.82 6.09 -3.63
CA PRO A 130 9.76 5.20 -2.44
C PRO A 130 8.78 4.01 -2.54
N LEU A 131 8.40 3.58 -3.75
CA LEU A 131 7.39 2.53 -3.98
C LEU A 131 7.90 1.13 -3.59
N ASP A 132 6.97 0.22 -3.29
CA ASP A 132 7.28 -1.16 -2.87
C ASP A 132 8.09 -1.94 -3.91
N GLY A 133 7.83 -1.71 -5.20
CA GLY A 133 8.54 -2.34 -6.29
C GLY A 133 10.05 -2.06 -6.27
N SER A 134 10.46 -0.86 -5.85
CA SER A 134 11.87 -0.52 -5.71
C SER A 134 12.54 -1.33 -4.60
N ARG A 135 11.85 -1.50 -3.47
CA ARG A 135 12.34 -2.30 -2.36
C ARG A 135 12.34 -3.80 -2.69
N ALA A 136 11.30 -4.28 -3.37
CA ALA A 136 11.23 -5.66 -3.83
C ALA A 136 12.37 -5.99 -4.81
N LEU A 137 12.65 -5.09 -5.75
CA LEU A 137 13.78 -5.23 -6.68
C LEU A 137 15.11 -5.25 -5.94
N TYR A 138 15.33 -4.33 -5.00
CA TYR A 138 16.53 -4.29 -4.17
C TYR A 138 16.75 -5.61 -3.42
N LEU A 139 15.71 -6.12 -2.76
CA LEU A 139 15.76 -7.39 -2.02
C LEU A 139 16.05 -8.57 -2.95
N PHE A 140 15.45 -8.59 -4.12
CA PHE A 140 15.66 -9.65 -5.12
C PHE A 140 17.11 -9.65 -5.65
N VAL A 141 17.63 -8.49 -6.00
CA VAL A 141 19.03 -8.35 -6.48
C VAL A 141 20.02 -8.75 -5.38
N THR A 142 19.80 -8.27 -4.15
CA THR A 142 20.68 -8.61 -3.02
C THR A 142 20.63 -10.10 -2.68
N PHE A 143 19.48 -10.74 -2.84
CA PHE A 143 19.37 -12.19 -2.65
C PHE A 143 20.15 -12.99 -3.69
N LEU A 144 20.19 -12.52 -4.94
CA LEU A 144 20.89 -13.22 -6.04
C LEU A 144 22.41 -12.98 -6.05
N PHE A 145 22.84 -11.76 -5.76
CA PHE A 145 24.22 -11.33 -5.97
C PHE A 145 24.96 -11.03 -4.66
N GLY A 146 24.27 -11.12 -3.52
CA GLY A 146 24.82 -10.73 -2.21
C GLY A 146 24.78 -9.22 -1.97
N PRO A 147 25.09 -8.79 -0.73
CA PRO A 147 25.15 -7.39 -0.36
C PRO A 147 26.34 -6.65 -0.97
#